data_91caf21f760042091394b3a144591dfd
#
_entry.id   91caf21f760042091394b3a144591dfd
#
_cell.length_a   1.000
_cell.length_b   1.000
_cell.length_c   1.000
_cell.angle_alpha   90.00
_cell.angle_beta   90.00
_cell.angle_gamma   90.00
#
_symmetry.space_group_name_H-M   'P 1'
#
loop_
_entity.id
_entity.type
_entity.pdbx_description
1 polymer ?
#
loop_
_entity_poly.entity_id
_entity_poly.type
_entity_poly.pdbx_seq_one_letter_code
_entity_poly.pdbx_strand_id
1 'polypeptide(L)'
;MIFPPDFTNPGEIFGLCSRKKACKIEKKGDESMQTLIELYDERPLENVLGVEVFRPERVVYVCPDDIGSLKRVQPKLRAYFRHRGLEPEIVIVKTEFFESAAMLEVFREIVKQYPDCAIDITGGTDAALFAAGLLCAETDIPVVTYSRRKNCFYSIRGTAFEGEMPCEVRYTVEDFFLMAGGSMREGRVDNSVLERYLKDINAFFALYLSHRRGWTNTVTYMQRVSPAAPDGSYSLNVHGAYEVKGEHGSRITAPADALRAMEKIGFLQDLVIVPEKSVSFRFRDKQIRAWLRDVGSVLELYVYKACLDTGLFGDVRTSAIVDWEGDVSEKAVSNELDVMCTRGVTPVFISCKTCDVKTEALNELAILRDRFGGKMARAAIVTAERGGIAMRNRASELGIMVIDLDDLARGRIKSRLKTLMRDIK
;
A
#
# COMPACT_ATOMS: atom_id res chain seq x y z
N MET A 1 40.07 -11.24 -42.17
CA MET A 1 39.99 -10.51 -40.90
C MET A 1 39.85 -9.04 -41.28
N ILE A 2 38.67 -8.51 -41.26
CA ILE A 2 38.39 -7.08 -41.55
C ILE A 2 37.58 -6.61 -40.37
N PHE A 3 38.16 -5.76 -39.53
CA PHE A 3 37.48 -5.04 -38.46
C PHE A 3 36.76 -3.81 -39.04
N PRO A 4 35.53 -3.50 -38.66
CA PRO A 4 34.90 -2.21 -39.01
C PRO A 4 35.37 -1.09 -38.06
N PRO A 5 35.25 0.19 -38.50
CA PRO A 5 35.91 1.33 -37.88
C PRO A 5 35.19 1.88 -36.65
N ASP A 6 35.95 2.59 -35.86
CA ASP A 6 35.69 3.33 -34.63
C ASP A 6 34.39 4.17 -34.60
N PHE A 7 33.61 3.99 -33.55
CA PHE A 7 32.60 4.93 -33.10
C PHE A 7 33.17 5.86 -32.02
N THR A 8 33.71 6.97 -32.45
CA THR A 8 34.03 8.10 -31.57
C THR A 8 33.16 9.29 -31.95
N ASN A 9 31.96 9.39 -31.37
CA ASN A 9 31.31 10.67 -31.09
C ASN A 9 30.09 10.54 -30.17
N PRO A 10 30.12 10.98 -28.88
CA PRO A 10 28.96 10.89 -27.97
C PRO A 10 27.96 12.04 -28.10
N GLY A 11 28.02 12.84 -29.18
CA GLY A 11 27.29 14.09 -29.30
C GLY A 11 25.96 14.08 -30.04
N GLU A 12 25.56 13.00 -30.72
CA GLU A 12 24.41 13.03 -31.65
C GLU A 12 23.20 12.15 -31.32
N ILE A 13 23.11 11.59 -30.11
CA ILE A 13 21.94 10.76 -29.72
C ILE A 13 20.90 11.52 -28.86
N PHE A 14 21.07 12.81 -28.57
CA PHE A 14 20.14 13.61 -27.77
C PHE A 14 19.31 14.63 -28.58
N GLY A 15 18.89 14.32 -29.77
CA GLY A 15 18.20 15.24 -30.67
C GLY A 15 16.82 14.83 -31.20
N LEU A 16 16.09 13.85 -30.60
CA LEU A 16 14.77 13.47 -31.10
C LEU A 16 13.86 12.96 -29.99
N CYS A 17 13.47 13.82 -29.03
CA CYS A 17 12.28 13.59 -28.25
C CYS A 17 11.78 14.89 -27.56
N SER A 18 11.39 15.88 -28.35
CA SER A 18 10.63 17.02 -27.84
C SER A 18 9.53 17.43 -28.83
N ARG A 19 8.50 16.62 -28.94
CA ARG A 19 7.15 17.06 -29.33
C ARG A 19 6.14 16.18 -28.56
N LYS A 20 5.74 16.62 -27.39
CA LYS A 20 4.51 16.15 -26.74
C LYS A 20 3.35 16.61 -27.61
N LYS A 21 2.92 15.82 -28.58
CA LYS A 21 1.56 15.87 -29.07
C LYS A 21 0.71 15.18 -28.01
N ALA A 22 -0.04 15.98 -27.24
CA ALA A 22 -1.21 15.47 -26.53
C ALA A 22 -2.10 14.84 -27.61
N CYS A 23 -2.15 13.51 -27.65
CA CYS A 23 -3.10 12.79 -28.46
C CYS A 23 -4.48 13.08 -27.85
N LYS A 24 -5.22 14.01 -28.44
CA LYS A 24 -6.66 14.08 -28.23
C LYS A 24 -7.19 12.78 -28.81
N ILE A 25 -7.61 11.86 -27.93
CA ILE A 25 -8.39 10.70 -28.31
C ILE A 25 -9.73 11.25 -28.80
N GLU A 26 -9.86 11.50 -30.10
CA GLU A 26 -11.17 11.58 -30.71
C GLU A 26 -11.80 10.20 -30.53
N LYS A 27 -12.89 10.15 -29.77
CA LYS A 27 -13.77 8.97 -29.69
C LYS A 27 -14.26 8.68 -31.11
N LYS A 28 -13.51 7.89 -31.87
CA LYS A 28 -14.03 7.20 -33.03
C LYS A 28 -14.98 6.12 -32.51
N GLY A 29 -16.25 6.27 -32.87
CA GLY A 29 -17.34 5.32 -32.76
C GLY A 29 -17.32 4.33 -31.60
N ASP A 30 -18.44 4.18 -31.00
CA ASP A 30 -18.83 3.32 -29.87
C ASP A 30 -18.58 1.80 -30.14
N GLU A 31 -17.33 1.41 -30.43
CA GLU A 31 -16.88 0.02 -30.40
C GLU A 31 -16.30 -0.26 -29.01
N SER A 32 -17.19 -0.33 -28.02
CA SER A 32 -16.86 -0.89 -26.72
C SER A 32 -16.50 -2.37 -26.94
N MET A 33 -15.35 -2.79 -26.43
CA MET A 33 -14.96 -4.20 -26.35
C MET A 33 -16.07 -4.95 -25.60
N GLN A 34 -16.84 -5.83 -26.29
CA GLN A 34 -17.99 -6.46 -25.66
C GLN A 34 -17.57 -7.53 -24.65
N THR A 35 -16.57 -8.34 -25.02
CA THR A 35 -16.08 -9.42 -24.17
C THR A 35 -14.57 -9.34 -23.98
N LEU A 36 -14.09 -9.39 -22.75
CA LEU A 36 -12.68 -9.48 -22.40
C LEU A 36 -12.39 -10.85 -21.80
N ILE A 37 -11.41 -11.56 -22.38
CA ILE A 37 -10.89 -12.81 -21.81
C ILE A 37 -9.73 -12.44 -20.90
N GLU A 38 -9.84 -12.81 -19.62
CA GLU A 38 -8.83 -12.61 -18.59
C GLU A 38 -8.21 -13.95 -18.21
N LEU A 39 -6.89 -14.01 -18.20
CA LEU A 39 -6.14 -15.15 -17.70
C LEU A 39 -6.01 -15.01 -16.19
N TYR A 40 -6.73 -15.83 -15.43
CA TYR A 40 -6.71 -15.73 -13.96
C TYR A 40 -5.29 -15.80 -13.41
N ASP A 41 -4.99 -14.88 -12.51
CA ASP A 41 -3.72 -14.78 -11.80
C ASP A 41 -3.96 -14.77 -10.28
N GLU A 42 -3.03 -15.34 -9.51
CA GLU A 42 -3.09 -15.26 -8.05
C GLU A 42 -2.93 -13.83 -7.52
N ARG A 43 -2.36 -12.95 -8.34
CA ARG A 43 -2.20 -11.53 -8.06
C ARG A 43 -3.46 -10.76 -8.44
N PRO A 44 -4.12 -10.13 -7.46
CA PRO A 44 -5.45 -9.55 -7.68
C PRO A 44 -5.52 -8.46 -8.76
N LEU A 45 -4.47 -7.63 -8.88
CA LEU A 45 -4.43 -6.52 -9.83
C LEU A 45 -4.56 -6.99 -11.29
N GLU A 46 -3.92 -8.09 -11.62
CA GLU A 46 -3.89 -8.68 -12.94
C GLU A 46 -5.27 -9.18 -13.39
N ASN A 47 -6.18 -9.41 -12.46
CA ASN A 47 -7.54 -9.89 -12.75
C ASN A 47 -8.56 -8.75 -12.93
N VAL A 48 -8.22 -7.51 -12.60
CA VAL A 48 -9.22 -6.44 -12.56
C VAL A 48 -8.86 -5.23 -13.41
N LEU A 49 -7.56 -5.01 -13.66
CA LEU A 49 -7.09 -3.79 -14.29
C LEU A 49 -7.59 -3.63 -15.74
N GLY A 50 -7.55 -4.72 -16.53
CA GLY A 50 -8.08 -4.75 -17.89
C GLY A 50 -9.57 -4.43 -17.92
N VAL A 51 -10.33 -5.01 -17.01
CA VAL A 51 -11.78 -4.77 -16.89
C VAL A 51 -12.08 -3.30 -16.55
N GLU A 52 -11.31 -2.68 -15.65
CA GLU A 52 -11.51 -1.26 -15.31
C GLU A 52 -11.17 -0.30 -16.44
N VAL A 53 -10.17 -0.64 -17.24
CA VAL A 53 -9.72 0.22 -18.33
C VAL A 53 -10.63 0.08 -19.55
N PHE A 54 -10.95 -1.14 -19.95
CA PHE A 54 -11.70 -1.42 -21.19
C PHE A 54 -13.22 -1.43 -20.99
N ARG A 55 -13.69 -1.62 -19.73
CA ARG A 55 -15.11 -1.65 -19.34
C ARG A 55 -15.97 -2.56 -20.21
N PRO A 56 -15.59 -3.84 -20.38
CA PRO A 56 -16.35 -4.77 -21.21
C PRO A 56 -17.72 -5.04 -20.60
N GLU A 57 -18.70 -5.39 -21.45
CA GLU A 57 -20.01 -5.87 -20.99
C GLU A 57 -19.88 -7.22 -20.28
N ARG A 58 -18.94 -8.06 -20.76
CA ARG A 58 -18.67 -9.40 -20.25
C ARG A 58 -17.17 -9.61 -20.03
N VAL A 59 -16.83 -10.28 -18.95
CA VAL A 59 -15.48 -10.76 -18.70
C VAL A 59 -15.49 -12.27 -18.51
N VAL A 60 -14.65 -12.96 -19.27
CA VAL A 60 -14.48 -14.41 -19.21
C VAL A 60 -13.16 -14.71 -18.53
N TYR A 61 -13.21 -15.18 -17.29
CA TYR A 61 -12.02 -15.61 -16.56
C TYR A 61 -11.72 -17.07 -16.86
N VAL A 62 -10.55 -17.33 -17.45
CA VAL A 62 -10.03 -18.68 -17.61
C VAL A 62 -9.21 -19.02 -16.36
N CYS A 63 -9.69 -19.98 -15.60
CA CYS A 63 -9.20 -20.33 -14.27
C CYS A 63 -8.69 -21.78 -14.22
N PRO A 64 -7.73 -22.08 -13.30
CA PRO A 64 -7.39 -23.46 -12.97
C PRO A 64 -8.61 -24.25 -12.49
N ASP A 65 -8.68 -25.54 -12.84
CA ASP A 65 -9.77 -26.43 -12.40
C ASP A 65 -9.67 -26.83 -10.92
N ASP A 66 -8.45 -26.84 -10.37
CA ASP A 66 -8.12 -27.15 -8.98
C ASP A 66 -8.36 -26.00 -8.00
N ILE A 67 -8.73 -24.80 -8.48
CA ILE A 67 -9.11 -23.73 -7.56
C ILE A 67 -10.31 -24.19 -6.71
N GLY A 68 -10.03 -24.81 -5.57
CA GLY A 68 -11.00 -25.24 -4.57
C GLY A 68 -11.88 -24.12 -4.01
N SER A 69 -11.63 -22.89 -4.43
CA SER A 69 -12.29 -21.68 -3.98
C SER A 69 -13.03 -20.90 -5.08
N LEU A 70 -13.27 -21.46 -6.27
CA LEU A 70 -14.02 -20.75 -7.32
C LEU A 70 -15.39 -20.24 -6.85
N LYS A 71 -16.01 -20.93 -5.89
CA LYS A 71 -17.20 -20.43 -5.20
C LYS A 71 -16.97 -19.10 -4.46
N ARG A 72 -15.70 -18.75 -4.19
CA ARG A 72 -15.31 -17.50 -3.53
C ARG A 72 -14.79 -16.44 -4.50
N VAL A 73 -14.19 -16.83 -5.64
CA VAL A 73 -13.60 -15.90 -6.62
C VAL A 73 -14.66 -15.00 -7.25
N GLN A 74 -15.71 -15.58 -7.81
CA GLN A 74 -16.76 -14.82 -8.49
C GLN A 74 -17.48 -13.81 -7.56
N PRO A 75 -17.89 -14.17 -6.33
CA PRO A 75 -18.48 -13.21 -5.40
C PRO A 75 -17.52 -12.07 -5.05
N LYS A 76 -16.22 -12.34 -4.87
CA LYS A 76 -15.20 -11.34 -4.57
C LYS A 76 -15.02 -10.36 -5.72
N LEU A 77 -14.87 -10.85 -6.95
CA LEU A 77 -14.81 -10.01 -8.15
C LEU A 77 -16.06 -9.14 -8.32
N ARG A 78 -17.27 -9.71 -8.12
CA ARG A 78 -18.52 -8.96 -8.16
C ARG A 78 -18.58 -7.86 -7.11
N ALA A 79 -18.18 -8.15 -5.87
CA ALA A 79 -18.15 -7.18 -4.79
C ALA A 79 -17.19 -6.03 -5.12
N TYR A 80 -15.99 -6.38 -5.60
CA TYR A 80 -14.98 -5.42 -6.02
C TYR A 80 -15.49 -4.53 -7.17
N PHE A 81 -15.98 -5.12 -8.28
CA PHE A 81 -16.45 -4.33 -9.42
C PHE A 81 -17.64 -3.42 -9.05
N ARG A 82 -18.57 -3.91 -8.23
CA ARG A 82 -19.67 -3.07 -7.72
C ARG A 82 -19.14 -1.89 -6.90
N HIS A 83 -18.14 -2.10 -6.05
CA HIS A 83 -17.49 -1.00 -5.31
C HIS A 83 -16.89 0.03 -6.27
N ARG A 84 -16.34 -0.41 -7.40
CA ARG A 84 -15.79 0.45 -8.46
C ARG A 84 -16.85 1.03 -9.42
N GLY A 85 -18.12 0.76 -9.20
CA GLY A 85 -19.20 1.21 -10.07
C GLY A 85 -19.21 0.51 -11.43
N LEU A 86 -18.78 -0.73 -11.49
CA LEU A 86 -18.74 -1.59 -12.66
C LEU A 86 -19.60 -2.83 -12.42
N GLU A 87 -20.35 -3.27 -13.45
CA GLU A 87 -21.21 -4.45 -13.36
C GLU A 87 -21.07 -5.36 -14.60
N PRO A 88 -19.86 -5.84 -14.95
CA PRO A 88 -19.72 -6.75 -16.08
C PRO A 88 -20.38 -8.09 -15.77
N GLU A 89 -20.88 -8.76 -16.82
CA GLU A 89 -21.23 -10.16 -16.71
C GLU A 89 -19.95 -10.98 -16.48
N ILE A 90 -19.86 -11.72 -15.37
CA ILE A 90 -18.68 -12.52 -15.01
C ILE A 90 -18.94 -13.98 -15.35
N VAL A 91 -18.19 -14.50 -16.32
CA VAL A 91 -18.18 -15.90 -16.72
C VAL A 91 -16.88 -16.54 -16.25
N ILE A 92 -16.97 -17.70 -15.58
CA ILE A 92 -15.80 -18.46 -15.12
C ILE A 92 -15.71 -19.75 -15.96
N VAL A 93 -14.58 -19.93 -16.64
CA VAL A 93 -14.26 -21.13 -17.39
C VAL A 93 -13.08 -21.83 -16.76
N LYS A 94 -13.23 -23.11 -16.47
CA LYS A 94 -12.21 -23.95 -15.84
C LYS A 94 -11.43 -24.75 -16.87
N THR A 95 -10.13 -24.91 -16.64
CA THR A 95 -9.28 -25.74 -17.49
C THR A 95 -8.06 -26.26 -16.72
N GLU A 96 -7.43 -27.29 -17.23
CA GLU A 96 -6.11 -27.73 -16.77
C GLU A 96 -5.07 -26.65 -17.10
N PHE A 97 -4.79 -25.80 -16.12
CA PHE A 97 -4.12 -24.51 -16.29
C PHE A 97 -2.63 -24.61 -16.62
N PHE A 98 -2.07 -25.81 -16.54
CA PHE A 98 -0.67 -26.08 -16.90
C PHE A 98 -0.52 -26.83 -18.23
N GLU A 99 -1.63 -27.20 -18.88
CA GLU A 99 -1.64 -27.86 -20.20
C GLU A 99 -2.07 -26.88 -21.29
N SER A 100 -1.10 -26.40 -22.07
CA SER A 100 -1.35 -25.42 -23.13
C SER A 100 -2.30 -25.94 -24.24
N ALA A 101 -2.33 -27.24 -24.50
CA ALA A 101 -3.24 -27.83 -25.46
C ALA A 101 -4.70 -27.76 -24.96
N ALA A 102 -4.97 -28.13 -23.70
CA ALA A 102 -6.29 -28.03 -23.11
C ALA A 102 -6.77 -26.56 -23.06
N MET A 103 -5.89 -25.64 -22.71
CA MET A 103 -6.20 -24.21 -22.70
C MET A 103 -6.52 -23.68 -24.12
N LEU A 104 -5.79 -24.10 -25.13
CA LEU A 104 -6.05 -23.68 -26.49
C LEU A 104 -7.45 -24.12 -26.96
N GLU A 105 -7.89 -25.33 -26.62
CA GLU A 105 -9.26 -25.78 -26.93
C GLU A 105 -10.30 -24.90 -26.22
N VAL A 106 -10.09 -24.60 -24.95
CA VAL A 106 -10.95 -23.69 -24.18
C VAL A 106 -11.01 -22.30 -24.84
N PHE A 107 -9.89 -21.75 -25.27
CA PHE A 107 -9.87 -20.46 -25.96
C PHE A 107 -10.63 -20.50 -27.28
N ARG A 108 -10.49 -21.58 -28.09
CA ARG A 108 -11.23 -21.77 -29.33
C ARG A 108 -12.76 -21.78 -29.10
N GLU A 109 -13.22 -22.46 -28.04
CA GLU A 109 -14.64 -22.48 -27.69
C GLU A 109 -15.12 -21.10 -27.23
N ILE A 110 -14.33 -20.35 -26.44
CA ILE A 110 -14.68 -18.99 -26.00
C ILE A 110 -14.80 -18.05 -27.21
N VAL A 111 -13.83 -18.05 -28.12
CA VAL A 111 -13.85 -17.23 -29.35
C VAL A 111 -15.02 -17.55 -30.23
N LYS A 112 -15.38 -18.84 -30.37
CA LYS A 112 -16.54 -19.29 -31.12
C LYS A 112 -17.85 -18.79 -30.47
N GLN A 113 -17.93 -18.82 -29.16
CA GLN A 113 -19.10 -18.37 -28.41
C GLN A 113 -19.22 -16.84 -28.39
N TYR A 114 -18.10 -16.13 -28.32
CA TYR A 114 -18.01 -14.68 -28.22
C TYR A 114 -17.09 -14.11 -29.32
N PRO A 115 -17.57 -13.93 -30.56
CA PRO A 115 -16.74 -13.51 -31.68
C PRO A 115 -16.10 -12.13 -31.53
N ASP A 116 -16.75 -11.23 -30.72
CA ASP A 116 -16.28 -9.87 -30.45
C ASP A 116 -15.39 -9.77 -29.18
N CYS A 117 -14.67 -10.84 -28.88
CA CYS A 117 -13.80 -10.87 -27.72
C CYS A 117 -12.38 -10.37 -28.02
N ALA A 118 -11.72 -9.85 -26.98
CA ALA A 118 -10.29 -9.60 -26.93
C ALA A 118 -9.68 -10.38 -25.77
N ILE A 119 -8.37 -10.63 -25.80
CA ILE A 119 -7.67 -11.32 -24.71
C ILE A 119 -6.66 -10.39 -24.03
N ASP A 120 -6.71 -10.31 -22.71
CA ASP A 120 -5.68 -9.65 -21.89
C ASP A 120 -4.68 -10.71 -21.41
N ILE A 121 -3.42 -10.55 -21.81
CA ILE A 121 -2.32 -11.42 -21.43
C ILE A 121 -1.45 -10.81 -20.32
N THR A 122 -1.99 -9.91 -19.51
CA THR A 122 -1.30 -9.28 -18.37
C THR A 122 -1.02 -10.29 -17.26
N GLY A 123 -1.97 -11.18 -16.99
CA GLY A 123 -1.90 -12.26 -16.01
C GLY A 123 -1.68 -13.64 -16.62
N GLY A 124 -1.90 -14.67 -15.80
CA GLY A 124 -1.84 -16.07 -16.22
C GLY A 124 -0.48 -16.74 -16.06
N THR A 125 -0.44 -18.04 -16.35
CA THR A 125 0.78 -18.87 -16.35
C THR A 125 1.49 -18.83 -17.69
N ASP A 126 2.74 -19.29 -17.73
CA ASP A 126 3.50 -19.42 -18.99
C ASP A 126 2.77 -20.32 -20.00
N ALA A 127 2.10 -21.39 -19.54
CA ALA A 127 1.29 -22.27 -20.40
C ALA A 127 0.08 -21.54 -20.99
N ALA A 128 -0.57 -20.68 -20.20
CA ALA A 128 -1.68 -19.85 -20.64
C ALA A 128 -1.25 -18.84 -21.71
N LEU A 129 -0.12 -18.18 -21.49
CA LEU A 129 0.46 -17.22 -22.42
C LEU A 129 0.87 -17.91 -23.73
N PHE A 130 1.45 -19.12 -23.65
CA PHE A 130 1.79 -19.90 -24.82
C PHE A 130 0.54 -20.32 -25.63
N ALA A 131 -0.51 -20.80 -24.94
CA ALA A 131 -1.79 -21.14 -25.58
C ALA A 131 -2.46 -19.91 -26.23
N ALA A 132 -2.42 -18.75 -25.61
CA ALA A 132 -2.89 -17.49 -26.17
C ALA A 132 -2.12 -17.13 -27.47
N GLY A 133 -0.79 -17.35 -27.47
CA GLY A 133 0.05 -17.16 -28.65
C GLY A 133 -0.33 -18.10 -29.80
N LEU A 134 -0.64 -19.37 -29.53
CA LEU A 134 -1.13 -20.32 -30.51
C LEU A 134 -2.50 -19.91 -31.07
N LEU A 135 -3.42 -19.49 -30.21
CA LEU A 135 -4.72 -18.94 -30.64
C LEU A 135 -4.55 -17.76 -31.59
N CYS A 136 -3.62 -16.86 -31.31
CA CYS A 136 -3.31 -15.71 -32.16
C CYS A 136 -2.76 -16.09 -33.52
N ALA A 137 -2.14 -17.27 -33.67
CA ALA A 137 -1.71 -17.78 -34.97
C ALA A 137 -2.87 -18.31 -35.82
N GLU A 138 -3.97 -18.68 -35.18
CA GLU A 138 -5.16 -19.28 -35.84
C GLU A 138 -6.29 -18.26 -36.09
N THR A 139 -6.30 -17.16 -35.31
CA THR A 139 -7.41 -16.20 -35.28
C THR A 139 -6.89 -14.77 -35.35
N ASP A 140 -7.77 -13.82 -35.68
CA ASP A 140 -7.46 -12.38 -35.64
C ASP A 140 -7.90 -11.70 -34.32
N ILE A 141 -7.99 -12.47 -33.24
CA ILE A 141 -8.40 -11.93 -31.92
C ILE A 141 -7.52 -10.76 -31.47
N PRO A 142 -8.10 -9.64 -31.01
CA PRO A 142 -7.36 -8.57 -30.43
C PRO A 142 -6.66 -8.99 -29.13
N VAL A 143 -5.41 -8.52 -28.92
CA VAL A 143 -4.59 -8.87 -27.76
C VAL A 143 -4.04 -7.62 -27.11
N VAL A 144 -4.20 -7.52 -25.80
CA VAL A 144 -3.66 -6.44 -24.97
C VAL A 144 -2.77 -7.00 -23.86
N THR A 145 -1.87 -6.17 -23.34
CA THR A 145 -1.11 -6.45 -22.12
C THR A 145 -0.75 -5.17 -21.40
N TYR A 146 -0.68 -5.23 -20.08
CA TYR A 146 -0.29 -4.08 -19.26
C TYR A 146 1.20 -4.07 -18.95
N SER A 147 1.85 -2.94 -19.25
CA SER A 147 3.24 -2.68 -18.89
C SER A 147 3.32 -1.92 -17.56
N ARG A 148 3.71 -2.61 -16.50
CA ARG A 148 3.92 -2.02 -15.18
C ARG A 148 4.97 -0.90 -15.21
N ARG A 149 6.03 -1.08 -16.00
CA ARG A 149 7.13 -0.10 -16.08
C ARG A 149 6.70 1.23 -16.68
N LYS A 150 5.81 1.19 -17.67
CA LYS A 150 5.34 2.39 -18.37
C LYS A 150 3.97 2.87 -17.90
N ASN A 151 3.31 2.11 -17.05
CA ASN A 151 1.93 2.36 -16.61
C ASN A 151 0.99 2.57 -17.80
N CYS A 152 1.04 1.66 -18.76
CA CYS A 152 0.21 1.72 -19.96
C CYS A 152 -0.16 0.32 -20.45
N PHE A 153 -1.27 0.20 -21.17
CA PHE A 153 -1.59 -0.97 -21.95
C PHE A 153 -0.93 -0.90 -23.31
N TYR A 154 -0.47 -2.03 -23.80
CA TYR A 154 0.01 -2.21 -25.15
C TYR A 154 -1.01 -2.95 -26.00
N SER A 155 -1.24 -2.43 -27.20
CA SER A 155 -1.81 -3.22 -28.28
C SER A 155 -0.73 -4.18 -28.80
N ILE A 156 -0.90 -5.45 -28.53
CA ILE A 156 -0.07 -6.49 -29.13
C ILE A 156 -0.55 -6.77 -30.55
N ARG A 157 -1.90 -6.79 -30.74
CA ARG A 157 -2.53 -7.05 -31.99
C ARG A 157 -3.99 -6.60 -32.02
N GLY A 158 -4.45 -6.02 -33.13
CA GLY A 158 -5.84 -5.91 -33.52
C GLY A 158 -6.78 -5.11 -32.64
N THR A 159 -6.26 -4.27 -31.74
CA THR A 159 -7.10 -3.46 -30.85
C THR A 159 -7.52 -2.14 -31.51
N ALA A 160 -8.56 -1.48 -30.95
CA ALA A 160 -9.03 -0.18 -31.41
C ALA A 160 -8.00 0.97 -31.23
N PHE A 161 -6.93 0.74 -30.43
CA PHE A 161 -5.81 1.67 -30.26
C PHE A 161 -4.52 1.06 -30.78
N GLU A 162 -3.61 1.90 -31.29
CA GLU A 162 -2.29 1.49 -31.74
C GLU A 162 -1.22 1.88 -30.71
N GLY A 163 -0.28 0.94 -30.45
CA GLY A 163 0.88 1.19 -29.58
C GLY A 163 0.55 1.20 -28.11
N GLU A 164 0.68 2.35 -27.48
CA GLU A 164 0.59 2.51 -26.00
C GLU A 164 -0.65 3.33 -25.60
N MET A 165 -1.46 2.81 -24.69
CA MET A 165 -2.57 3.52 -24.05
C MET A 165 -2.27 3.72 -22.58
N PRO A 166 -2.10 4.97 -22.09
CA PRO A 166 -1.83 5.25 -20.69
C PRO A 166 -2.91 4.71 -19.76
N CYS A 167 -2.51 4.09 -18.65
CA CYS A 167 -3.43 3.66 -17.62
C CYS A 167 -3.68 4.81 -16.65
N GLU A 168 -4.90 5.33 -16.60
CA GLU A 168 -5.31 6.43 -15.74
C GLU A 168 -6.00 5.97 -14.45
N VAL A 169 -6.09 4.66 -14.25
CA VAL A 169 -6.71 4.07 -13.06
C VAL A 169 -5.95 4.50 -11.81
N ARG A 170 -6.72 4.89 -10.79
CA ARG A 170 -6.21 5.27 -9.49
C ARG A 170 -6.94 4.46 -8.42
N TYR A 171 -6.16 3.77 -7.62
CA TYR A 171 -6.67 2.98 -6.51
C TYR A 171 -6.49 3.70 -5.19
N THR A 172 -7.48 3.53 -4.33
CA THR A 172 -7.37 3.84 -2.89
C THR A 172 -6.70 2.68 -2.16
N VAL A 173 -6.35 2.90 -0.91
CA VAL A 173 -5.84 1.83 -0.05
C VAL A 173 -6.88 0.71 0.11
N GLU A 174 -8.16 1.07 0.25
CA GLU A 174 -9.27 0.13 0.37
C GLU A 174 -9.43 -0.77 -0.86
N ASP A 175 -9.28 -0.21 -2.07
CA ASP A 175 -9.39 -0.96 -3.33
C ASP A 175 -8.44 -2.17 -3.36
N PHE A 176 -7.20 -2.03 -2.86
CA PHE A 176 -6.23 -3.12 -2.83
C PHE A 176 -6.65 -4.28 -1.94
N PHE A 177 -7.31 -4.00 -0.83
CA PHE A 177 -7.82 -5.07 0.04
C PHE A 177 -9.05 -5.73 -0.55
N LEU A 178 -9.98 -4.95 -1.09
CA LEU A 178 -11.19 -5.47 -1.71
C LEU A 178 -10.88 -6.35 -2.93
N MET A 179 -9.94 -5.95 -3.82
CA MET A 179 -9.57 -6.79 -4.97
C MET A 179 -8.91 -8.11 -4.56
N ALA A 180 -8.20 -8.14 -3.43
CA ALA A 180 -7.65 -9.35 -2.84
C ALA A 180 -8.71 -10.19 -2.09
N GLY A 181 -9.93 -9.67 -1.95
CA GLY A 181 -11.03 -10.31 -1.22
C GLY A 181 -10.91 -10.17 0.29
N GLY A 182 -10.09 -9.25 0.78
CA GLY A 182 -10.02 -8.81 2.16
C GLY A 182 -10.92 -7.61 2.42
N SER A 183 -10.86 -7.11 3.64
CA SER A 183 -11.51 -5.86 4.03
C SER A 183 -10.57 -5.00 4.88
N MET A 184 -10.87 -3.73 4.96
CA MET A 184 -10.13 -2.79 5.78
C MET A 184 -11.09 -2.12 6.75
N ARG A 185 -10.63 -1.91 7.99
CA ARG A 185 -11.30 -1.07 8.98
C ARG A 185 -10.29 -0.10 9.61
N GLU A 186 -10.79 1.02 10.10
CA GLU A 186 -9.95 1.93 10.87
C GLU A 186 -9.49 1.26 12.17
N GLY A 187 -8.21 1.43 12.47
CA GLY A 187 -7.59 0.95 13.70
C GLY A 187 -7.71 1.97 14.83
N ARG A 188 -6.58 2.26 15.49
CA ARG A 188 -6.54 3.18 16.64
C ARG A 188 -6.69 4.65 16.26
N VAL A 189 -6.46 4.98 15.00
CA VAL A 189 -6.44 6.35 14.50
C VAL A 189 -7.53 6.54 13.47
N ASP A 190 -8.43 7.48 13.74
CA ASP A 190 -9.43 7.94 12.79
C ASP A 190 -8.77 8.91 11.80
N ASN A 191 -8.58 8.45 10.58
CA ASN A 191 -7.94 9.24 9.52
C ASN A 191 -8.73 10.51 9.16
N SER A 192 -10.05 10.52 9.34
CA SER A 192 -10.90 11.67 9.00
C SER A 192 -10.64 12.89 9.90
N VAL A 193 -10.14 12.67 11.11
CA VAL A 193 -9.83 13.75 12.08
C VAL A 193 -8.40 14.25 11.94
N LEU A 194 -7.48 13.48 11.33
CA LEU A 194 -6.05 13.82 11.31
C LEU A 194 -5.72 15.12 10.60
N GLU A 195 -6.52 15.54 9.62
CA GLU A 195 -6.28 16.80 8.90
C GLU A 195 -6.21 18.00 9.85
N ARG A 196 -6.98 17.99 10.93
CA ARG A 196 -7.00 19.06 11.94
C ARG A 196 -5.71 19.12 12.76
N TYR A 197 -4.96 18.02 12.80
CA TYR A 197 -3.77 17.83 13.64
C TYR A 197 -2.44 17.82 12.87
N LEU A 198 -2.47 18.10 11.55
CA LEU A 198 -1.24 18.05 10.75
C LEU A 198 -0.10 18.95 11.25
N LYS A 199 -0.41 20.08 11.88
CA LYS A 199 0.59 20.95 12.51
C LYS A 199 1.14 20.32 13.80
N ASP A 200 0.29 19.69 14.57
CA ASP A 200 0.64 19.04 15.83
C ASP A 200 1.57 17.84 15.62
N ILE A 201 1.39 17.09 14.51
CA ILE A 201 2.24 15.93 14.18
C ILE A 201 3.71 16.32 14.08
N ASN A 202 4.03 17.46 13.46
CA ASN A 202 5.42 17.91 13.38
C ASN A 202 5.99 18.29 14.74
N ALA A 203 5.20 18.98 15.59
CA ALA A 203 5.60 19.33 16.94
C ALA A 203 5.78 18.09 17.82
N PHE A 204 4.89 17.09 17.64
CA PHE A 204 4.96 15.81 18.32
C PHE A 204 6.23 15.03 17.96
N PHE A 205 6.57 14.99 16.67
CA PHE A 205 7.78 14.30 16.23
C PHE A 205 9.07 15.03 16.70
N ALA A 206 9.10 16.36 16.71
CA ALA A 206 10.22 17.13 17.23
C ALA A 206 10.40 16.90 18.75
N LEU A 207 9.31 16.85 19.51
CA LEU A 207 9.30 16.47 20.92
C LEU A 207 9.89 15.07 21.13
N TYR A 208 9.44 14.08 20.33
CA TYR A 208 9.94 12.72 20.36
C TYR A 208 11.46 12.67 20.12
N LEU A 209 11.97 13.30 19.06
CA LEU A 209 13.39 13.28 18.73
C LEU A 209 14.26 13.84 19.87
N SER A 210 13.80 14.92 20.53
CA SER A 210 14.52 15.53 21.64
C SER A 210 14.52 14.67 22.92
N HIS A 211 13.51 13.82 23.11
CA HIS A 211 13.34 12.96 24.29
C HIS A 211 13.41 11.47 23.97
N ARG A 212 13.95 11.11 22.79
CA ARG A 212 13.89 9.76 22.23
C ARG A 212 14.37 8.67 23.21
N ARG A 213 15.53 8.89 23.88
CA ARG A 213 16.12 7.88 24.78
C ARG A 213 15.23 7.55 25.99
N GLY A 214 14.36 8.45 26.39
CA GLY A 214 13.43 8.26 27.52
C GLY A 214 11.98 8.09 27.09
N TRP A 215 11.71 7.98 25.79
CA TRP A 215 10.34 8.06 25.27
C TRP A 215 9.43 6.95 25.78
N THR A 216 9.88 5.70 25.77
CA THR A 216 9.11 4.55 26.30
C THR A 216 8.73 4.77 27.77
N ASN A 217 9.67 5.22 28.61
CA ASN A 217 9.37 5.54 30.00
C ASN A 217 8.38 6.70 30.12
N THR A 218 8.51 7.72 29.26
CA THR A 218 7.56 8.84 29.22
C THR A 218 6.15 8.37 28.90
N VAL A 219 5.99 7.55 27.86
CA VAL A 219 4.68 7.00 27.49
C VAL A 219 4.15 6.07 28.58
N THR A 220 4.98 5.20 29.14
CA THR A 220 4.59 4.33 30.27
C THR A 220 4.13 5.17 31.48
N TYR A 221 4.84 6.25 31.79
CA TYR A 221 4.41 7.18 32.83
C TYR A 221 3.02 7.75 32.52
N MET A 222 2.81 8.27 31.31
CA MET A 222 1.52 8.82 30.87
C MET A 222 0.39 7.79 30.96
N GLN A 223 0.64 6.53 30.58
CA GLN A 223 -0.32 5.43 30.72
C GLN A 223 -0.70 5.17 32.18
N ARG A 224 0.28 5.19 33.09
CA ARG A 224 0.09 4.89 34.52
C ARG A 224 -0.67 5.99 35.26
N VAL A 225 -0.38 7.28 34.97
CA VAL A 225 -1.05 8.41 35.63
C VAL A 225 -2.42 8.76 35.03
N SER A 226 -2.74 8.23 33.84
CA SER A 226 -4.01 8.52 33.17
C SER A 226 -4.73 7.24 32.67
N PRO A 227 -4.99 6.24 33.54
CA PRO A 227 -5.68 5.01 33.15
C PRO A 227 -7.09 5.31 32.62
N ALA A 228 -7.65 4.38 31.84
CA ALA A 228 -9.08 4.36 31.62
C ALA A 228 -9.79 3.69 32.81
N ALA A 229 -11.02 4.10 33.09
CA ALA A 229 -11.87 3.41 34.04
C ALA A 229 -12.31 2.02 33.50
N PRO A 230 -12.82 1.12 34.33
CA PRO A 230 -13.27 -0.21 33.90
C PRO A 230 -14.35 -0.19 32.81
N ASP A 231 -15.16 0.85 32.74
CA ASP A 231 -16.19 1.08 31.73
C ASP A 231 -15.62 1.72 30.43
N GLY A 232 -14.30 1.87 30.35
CA GLY A 232 -13.62 2.49 29.19
C GLY A 232 -13.64 4.03 29.21
N SER A 233 -14.34 4.66 30.14
CA SER A 233 -14.33 6.10 30.28
C SER A 233 -12.97 6.63 30.77
N TYR A 234 -12.66 7.89 30.49
CA TYR A 234 -11.41 8.52 30.92
C TYR A 234 -11.56 10.03 31.10
N SER A 235 -10.75 10.58 31.97
CA SER A 235 -10.64 12.03 32.18
C SER A 235 -9.51 12.62 31.34
N LEU A 236 -9.69 13.85 30.88
CA LEU A 236 -8.61 14.66 30.34
C LEU A 236 -7.78 15.33 31.46
N ASN A 237 -8.37 15.52 32.63
CA ASN A 237 -7.64 16.00 33.78
C ASN A 237 -6.94 14.83 34.48
N VAL A 238 -5.67 15.01 34.77
CA VAL A 238 -4.80 14.02 35.40
C VAL A 238 -4.30 14.52 36.69
N HIS A 239 -4.38 13.69 37.73
CA HIS A 239 -3.73 13.90 39.02
C HIS A 239 -3.08 12.57 39.41
N GLY A 240 -1.76 12.50 39.36
CA GLY A 240 -1.02 11.26 39.54
C GLY A 240 0.18 11.41 40.47
N ALA A 241 0.73 10.26 40.86
CA ALA A 241 1.94 10.23 41.67
C ALA A 241 3.16 10.68 40.86
N TYR A 242 4.13 11.31 41.54
CA TYR A 242 5.42 11.70 40.97
C TYR A 242 6.23 10.47 40.51
N GLU A 243 6.12 9.35 41.21
CA GLU A 243 6.75 8.08 40.89
C GLU A 243 5.68 6.99 40.62
N VAL A 244 5.83 6.23 39.54
CA VAL A 244 4.95 5.13 39.20
C VAL A 244 5.73 3.82 39.02
N LYS A 245 5.04 2.68 39.11
CA LYS A 245 5.64 1.37 38.78
C LYS A 245 5.63 1.18 37.26
N GLY A 246 6.81 0.96 36.70
CA GLY A 246 6.98 0.53 35.31
C GLY A 246 6.82 -0.98 35.15
N GLU A 247 7.24 -1.48 34.00
CA GLU A 247 7.30 -2.92 33.75
C GLU A 247 8.38 -3.58 34.62
N HIS A 248 8.14 -4.84 34.97
CA HIS A 248 9.05 -5.65 35.79
C HIS A 248 9.41 -5.03 37.15
N GLY A 249 8.53 -4.15 37.69
CA GLY A 249 8.74 -3.53 39.01
C GLY A 249 9.73 -2.37 39.01
N SER A 250 10.19 -1.92 37.86
CA SER A 250 11.02 -0.71 37.74
C SER A 250 10.28 0.52 38.25
N ARG A 251 11.02 1.54 38.73
CA ARG A 251 10.45 2.82 39.15
C ARG A 251 10.64 3.84 38.06
N ILE A 252 9.58 4.54 37.68
CA ILE A 252 9.59 5.60 36.68
C ILE A 252 9.16 6.88 37.39
N THR A 253 10.08 7.83 37.47
CA THR A 253 9.79 9.19 37.98
C THR A 253 9.18 10.02 36.84
N ALA A 254 8.40 11.03 37.23
CA ALA A 254 7.80 11.97 36.28
C ALA A 254 8.87 12.56 35.36
N PRO A 255 8.71 12.41 34.03
CA PRO A 255 9.65 12.92 33.05
C PRO A 255 9.48 14.43 32.88
N ALA A 256 9.92 15.21 33.89
CA ALA A 256 9.61 16.63 34.00
C ALA A 256 9.95 17.44 32.75
N ASP A 257 11.08 17.16 32.10
CA ASP A 257 11.50 17.91 30.91
C ASP A 257 10.57 17.62 29.72
N ALA A 258 10.17 16.34 29.54
CA ALA A 258 9.22 15.95 28.47
C ALA A 258 7.83 16.55 28.76
N LEU A 259 7.34 16.52 30.00
CA LEU A 259 6.06 17.12 30.39
C LEU A 259 6.02 18.63 30.13
N ARG A 260 7.08 19.38 30.52
CA ARG A 260 7.20 20.79 30.20
C ARG A 260 7.28 21.08 28.71
N ALA A 261 7.97 20.21 27.95
CA ALA A 261 8.03 20.35 26.53
C ALA A 261 6.65 20.08 25.88
N MET A 262 5.87 19.11 26.40
CA MET A 262 4.48 18.85 25.97
C MET A 262 3.56 20.04 26.28
N GLU A 263 3.70 20.67 27.42
CA GLU A 263 2.97 21.90 27.78
C GLU A 263 3.34 23.03 26.82
N LYS A 264 4.64 23.25 26.59
CA LYS A 264 5.12 24.29 25.66
C LYS A 264 4.54 24.20 24.25
N ILE A 265 4.32 22.99 23.73
CA ILE A 265 3.69 22.78 22.42
C ILE A 265 2.17 22.71 22.49
N GLY A 266 1.56 22.93 23.66
CA GLY A 266 0.12 22.98 23.87
C GLY A 266 -0.57 21.63 23.89
N PHE A 267 0.14 20.53 24.14
CA PHE A 267 -0.44 19.20 24.31
C PHE A 267 -0.97 18.96 25.72
N LEU A 268 -0.30 19.57 26.69
CA LEU A 268 -0.74 19.62 28.08
C LEU A 268 -1.06 21.07 28.46
N GLN A 269 -1.92 21.23 29.45
CA GLN A 269 -2.34 22.49 30.06
C GLN A 269 -2.27 22.35 31.56
N ASP A 270 -2.10 23.47 32.26
CA ASP A 270 -2.16 23.55 33.73
C ASP A 270 -1.19 22.57 34.41
N LEU A 271 0.04 22.43 33.89
CA LEU A 271 1.03 21.49 34.39
C LEU A 271 1.60 21.97 35.73
N VAL A 272 1.39 21.17 36.77
CA VAL A 272 2.00 21.38 38.10
C VAL A 272 2.79 20.10 38.44
N ILE A 273 4.08 20.26 38.71
CA ILE A 273 4.96 19.19 39.16
C ILE A 273 5.41 19.53 40.59
N VAL A 274 5.02 18.69 41.54
CA VAL A 274 5.50 18.76 42.93
C VAL A 274 6.48 17.60 43.10
N PRO A 275 7.80 17.85 43.10
CA PRO A 275 8.81 16.81 43.20
C PRO A 275 8.54 15.86 44.36
N GLU A 276 8.78 14.58 44.15
CA GLU A 276 8.59 13.47 45.10
C GLU A 276 7.14 13.27 45.60
N LYS A 277 6.18 14.07 45.12
CA LYS A 277 4.78 14.00 45.59
C LYS A 277 3.83 13.69 44.43
N SER A 278 3.58 14.65 43.57
CA SER A 278 2.52 14.52 42.57
C SER A 278 2.78 15.29 41.28
N VAL A 279 2.05 14.91 40.24
CA VAL A 279 1.96 15.64 38.97
C VAL A 279 0.50 15.84 38.64
N SER A 280 0.11 17.04 38.25
CA SER A 280 -1.21 17.30 37.69
C SER A 280 -1.11 18.08 36.39
N PHE A 281 -2.00 17.77 35.45
CA PHE A 281 -2.12 18.44 34.17
C PHE A 281 -3.46 18.10 33.51
N ARG A 282 -3.78 18.80 32.44
CA ARG A 282 -4.90 18.47 31.55
C ARG A 282 -4.39 18.19 30.17
N PHE A 283 -4.85 17.09 29.54
CA PHE A 283 -4.65 16.89 28.11
C PHE A 283 -5.47 17.92 27.31
N ARG A 284 -4.91 18.48 26.25
CA ARG A 284 -5.63 19.42 25.37
C ARG A 284 -6.94 18.83 24.86
N ASP A 285 -6.90 17.58 24.39
CA ASP A 285 -8.03 16.86 23.84
C ASP A 285 -7.82 15.33 23.87
N LYS A 286 -8.85 14.61 23.44
CA LYS A 286 -8.85 13.13 23.41
C LYS A 286 -7.78 12.55 22.47
N GLN A 287 -7.57 13.20 21.34
CA GLN A 287 -6.61 12.72 20.33
C GLN A 287 -5.18 12.84 20.84
N ILE A 288 -4.82 13.96 21.44
CA ILE A 288 -3.51 14.16 22.06
C ILE A 288 -3.29 13.18 23.21
N ARG A 289 -4.34 12.92 24.03
CA ARG A 289 -4.24 11.89 25.07
C ARG A 289 -3.94 10.51 24.47
N ALA A 290 -4.59 10.13 23.37
CA ALA A 290 -4.34 8.85 22.71
C ALA A 290 -2.90 8.76 22.20
N TRP A 291 -2.39 9.78 21.53
CA TRP A 291 -1.02 9.83 21.01
C TRP A 291 0.05 9.73 22.09
N LEU A 292 -0.10 10.47 23.18
CA LEU A 292 0.86 10.48 24.27
C LEU A 292 0.86 9.21 25.13
N ARG A 293 -0.05 8.29 24.86
CA ARG A 293 -0.17 7.00 25.55
C ARG A 293 0.22 5.80 24.68
N ASP A 294 0.71 6.05 23.48
CA ASP A 294 1.21 5.02 22.56
C ASP A 294 2.63 5.36 22.12
N VAL A 295 3.53 4.37 22.21
CA VAL A 295 4.96 4.55 21.89
C VAL A 295 5.17 4.70 20.38
N GLY A 296 4.39 3.99 19.56
CA GLY A 296 4.52 3.90 18.09
C GLY A 296 3.90 5.09 17.36
N SER A 297 2.77 5.60 17.88
CA SER A 297 1.95 6.61 17.20
C SER A 297 2.73 7.83 16.69
N VAL A 298 3.75 8.27 17.42
CA VAL A 298 4.55 9.43 17.01
C VAL A 298 5.24 9.23 15.67
N LEU A 299 5.79 8.04 15.44
CA LEU A 299 6.51 7.73 14.19
C LEU A 299 5.53 7.46 13.05
N GLU A 300 4.46 6.71 13.30
CA GLU A 300 3.41 6.41 12.34
C GLU A 300 2.77 7.69 11.79
N LEU A 301 2.35 8.59 12.68
CA LEU A 301 1.76 9.88 12.31
C LEU A 301 2.74 10.76 11.53
N TYR A 302 4.02 10.79 11.92
CA TYR A 302 5.03 11.55 11.20
C TYR A 302 5.25 11.01 9.79
N VAL A 303 5.30 9.68 9.62
CA VAL A 303 5.41 9.03 8.31
C VAL A 303 4.17 9.29 7.46
N TYR A 304 2.97 9.15 8.04
CA TYR A 304 1.71 9.50 7.39
C TYR A 304 1.73 10.94 6.84
N LYS A 305 2.08 11.90 7.71
CA LYS A 305 2.20 13.30 7.30
C LYS A 305 3.27 13.51 6.24
N ALA A 306 4.42 12.84 6.34
CA ALA A 306 5.47 12.94 5.34
C ALA A 306 5.00 12.42 3.98
N CYS A 307 4.21 11.34 3.93
CA CYS A 307 3.58 10.84 2.70
C CYS A 307 2.66 11.90 2.07
N LEU A 308 1.76 12.50 2.87
CA LEU A 308 0.89 13.60 2.41
C LEU A 308 1.71 14.78 1.86
N ASP A 309 2.72 15.21 2.58
CA ASP A 309 3.57 16.36 2.23
C ASP A 309 4.40 16.15 0.96
N THR A 310 4.58 14.91 0.47
CA THR A 310 5.25 14.67 -0.81
C THR A 310 4.41 15.06 -2.01
N GLY A 311 3.07 15.07 -1.87
CA GLY A 311 2.11 15.24 -2.96
C GLY A 311 2.15 14.13 -4.02
N LEU A 312 2.81 12.99 -3.73
CA LEU A 312 2.99 11.89 -4.69
C LEU A 312 1.83 10.88 -4.68
N PHE A 313 1.16 10.75 -3.54
CA PHE A 313 0.20 9.70 -3.29
C PHE A 313 -1.23 10.21 -3.44
N GLY A 314 -2.09 9.39 -4.05
CA GLY A 314 -3.51 9.70 -4.24
C GLY A 314 -4.35 9.39 -3.00
N ASP A 315 -3.95 8.37 -2.23
CA ASP A 315 -4.55 8.04 -0.93
C ASP A 315 -3.44 7.65 0.06
N VAL A 316 -3.61 8.05 1.32
CA VAL A 316 -2.69 7.76 2.43
C VAL A 316 -3.50 7.42 3.66
N ARG A 317 -3.25 6.26 4.24
CA ARG A 317 -3.91 5.77 5.46
C ARG A 317 -2.89 5.38 6.51
N THR A 318 -3.22 5.60 7.78
CA THR A 318 -2.43 5.12 8.92
C THR A 318 -3.31 4.30 9.85
N SER A 319 -2.69 3.37 10.60
CA SER A 319 -3.36 2.50 11.57
C SER A 319 -4.55 1.73 10.96
N ALA A 320 -4.37 1.19 9.75
CA ALA A 320 -5.40 0.38 9.11
C ALA A 320 -5.33 -1.08 9.57
N ILE A 321 -6.46 -1.63 10.03
CA ILE A 321 -6.58 -3.05 10.36
C ILE A 321 -7.10 -3.77 9.13
N VAL A 322 -6.33 -4.73 8.66
CA VAL A 322 -6.66 -5.53 7.48
C VAL A 322 -7.12 -6.90 7.90
N ASP A 323 -8.29 -7.28 7.45
CA ASP A 323 -8.80 -8.64 7.52
C ASP A 323 -8.48 -9.37 6.22
N TRP A 324 -7.85 -10.54 6.32
CA TRP A 324 -7.33 -11.29 5.18
C TRP A 324 -8.40 -11.99 4.35
N GLU A 325 -9.53 -12.34 4.97
CA GLU A 325 -10.58 -13.14 4.35
C GLU A 325 -11.90 -12.39 4.15
N GLY A 326 -11.97 -11.12 4.60
CA GLY A 326 -13.21 -10.35 4.59
C GLY A 326 -14.26 -10.86 5.56
N ASP A 327 -13.86 -11.74 6.50
CA ASP A 327 -14.75 -12.29 7.53
C ASP A 327 -14.69 -11.40 8.77
N VAL A 328 -15.82 -10.83 9.14
CA VAL A 328 -15.96 -9.89 10.28
C VAL A 328 -15.93 -10.61 11.63
N SER A 329 -15.63 -11.92 11.66
CA SER A 329 -15.57 -12.68 12.90
C SER A 329 -14.36 -12.31 13.76
N GLU A 330 -14.50 -12.29 15.08
CA GLU A 330 -13.42 -12.01 16.05
C GLU A 330 -12.23 -12.98 15.98
N LYS A 331 -12.33 -14.04 15.15
CA LYS A 331 -11.28 -15.06 14.95
C LYS A 331 -10.49 -14.86 13.66
N ALA A 332 -10.78 -13.83 12.88
CA ALA A 332 -10.08 -13.55 11.63
C ALA A 332 -8.63 -13.14 11.89
N VAL A 333 -7.71 -13.63 11.06
CA VAL A 333 -6.32 -13.18 11.08
C VAL A 333 -6.29 -11.75 10.58
N SER A 334 -5.98 -10.82 11.45
CA SER A 334 -5.88 -9.40 11.11
C SER A 334 -4.47 -8.89 11.38
N ASN A 335 -3.98 -8.02 10.51
CA ASN A 335 -2.73 -7.28 10.71
C ASN A 335 -3.03 -5.78 10.77
N GLU A 336 -2.33 -5.08 11.64
CA GLU A 336 -2.31 -3.62 11.64
C GLU A 336 -1.23 -3.13 10.68
N LEU A 337 -1.59 -2.23 9.76
CA LEU A 337 -0.68 -1.54 8.87
C LEU A 337 -0.39 -0.16 9.45
N ASP A 338 0.89 0.09 9.72
CA ASP A 338 1.31 1.35 10.33
C ASP A 338 1.00 2.53 9.38
N VAL A 339 1.45 2.46 8.12
CA VAL A 339 1.08 3.42 7.06
C VAL A 339 1.00 2.70 5.72
N MET A 340 -0.05 2.96 4.95
CA MET A 340 -0.18 2.53 3.56
C MET A 340 -0.58 3.72 2.68
N CYS A 341 -0.04 3.76 1.48
CA CYS A 341 -0.41 4.77 0.49
C CYS A 341 -0.43 4.20 -0.92
N THR A 342 -1.06 4.93 -1.84
CA THR A 342 -1.21 4.51 -3.23
C THR A 342 -0.79 5.61 -4.20
N ARG A 343 -0.18 5.20 -5.32
CA ARG A 343 0.09 6.08 -6.46
C ARG A 343 -0.34 5.40 -7.75
N GLY A 344 -1.47 5.84 -8.31
CA GLY A 344 -2.11 5.15 -9.42
C GLY A 344 -2.43 3.71 -9.04
N VAL A 345 -1.85 2.75 -9.74
CA VAL A 345 -2.01 1.30 -9.51
C VAL A 345 -0.91 0.70 -8.62
N THR A 346 -0.12 1.52 -7.94
CA THR A 346 1.01 1.06 -7.12
C THR A 346 0.73 1.30 -5.64
N PRO A 347 0.58 0.24 -4.83
CA PRO A 347 0.49 0.36 -3.39
C PRO A 347 1.88 0.43 -2.75
N VAL A 348 1.98 1.15 -1.63
CA VAL A 348 3.19 1.31 -0.82
C VAL A 348 2.87 0.96 0.62
N PHE A 349 3.55 -0.05 1.14
CA PHE A 349 3.44 -0.53 2.51
C PHE A 349 4.61 0.00 3.34
N ILE A 350 4.33 0.68 4.44
CA ILE A 350 5.36 1.26 5.30
C ILE A 350 5.15 0.78 6.73
N SER A 351 6.14 0.06 7.27
CA SER A 351 6.17 -0.31 8.68
C SER A 351 7.03 0.67 9.48
N CYS A 352 6.55 1.04 10.68
CA CYS A 352 7.17 2.02 11.57
C CYS A 352 7.62 1.35 12.87
N LYS A 353 8.89 1.47 13.23
CA LYS A 353 9.44 0.86 14.45
C LYS A 353 10.22 1.89 15.27
N THR A 354 9.81 2.10 16.51
CA THR A 354 10.50 3.00 17.45
C THR A 354 11.68 2.32 18.16
N CYS A 355 11.88 1.04 17.92
CA CYS A 355 12.97 0.21 18.46
C CYS A 355 13.75 -0.48 17.33
N ASP A 356 14.73 -1.31 17.71
CA ASP A 356 15.48 -2.11 16.75
C ASP A 356 14.57 -3.00 15.90
N VAL A 357 14.83 -3.01 14.60
CA VAL A 357 14.08 -3.80 13.63
C VAL A 357 14.55 -5.24 13.66
N LYS A 358 13.66 -6.14 14.01
CA LYS A 358 13.88 -7.59 13.96
C LYS A 358 13.57 -8.14 12.56
N THR A 359 14.18 -9.28 12.23
CA THR A 359 13.99 -9.96 10.93
C THR A 359 12.53 -10.34 10.67
N GLU A 360 11.79 -10.68 11.73
CA GLU A 360 10.37 -11.04 11.66
C GLU A 360 9.53 -9.89 11.10
N ALA A 361 9.80 -8.64 11.51
CA ALA A 361 9.09 -7.46 11.01
C ALA A 361 9.33 -7.23 9.51
N LEU A 362 10.54 -7.51 9.01
CA LEU A 362 10.85 -7.42 7.58
C LEU A 362 10.13 -8.52 6.78
N ASN A 363 10.10 -9.75 7.30
CA ASN A 363 9.42 -10.87 6.65
C ASN A 363 7.91 -10.64 6.62
N GLU A 364 7.31 -10.16 7.71
CA GLU A 364 5.88 -9.81 7.78
C GLU A 364 5.52 -8.74 6.75
N LEU A 365 6.30 -7.67 6.68
CA LEU A 365 6.09 -6.61 5.70
C LEU A 365 6.19 -7.11 4.25
N ALA A 366 7.14 -8.03 3.97
CA ALA A 366 7.28 -8.64 2.66
C ALA A 366 6.05 -9.49 2.30
N ILE A 367 5.54 -10.31 3.24
CA ILE A 367 4.34 -11.14 3.04
C ILE A 367 3.11 -10.25 2.74
N LEU A 368 2.90 -9.21 3.52
CA LEU A 368 1.78 -8.27 3.32
C LEU A 368 1.86 -7.58 1.95
N ARG A 369 3.05 -7.06 1.61
CA ARG A 369 3.30 -6.45 0.31
C ARG A 369 2.97 -7.39 -0.85
N ASP A 370 3.50 -8.62 -0.80
CA ASP A 370 3.39 -9.57 -1.91
C ASP A 370 1.95 -10.07 -2.08
N ARG A 371 1.25 -10.27 -0.95
CA ARG A 371 -0.15 -10.73 -0.97
C ARG A 371 -1.12 -9.67 -1.49
N PHE A 372 -1.04 -8.44 -1.00
CA PHE A 372 -2.02 -7.40 -1.32
C PHE A 372 -1.60 -6.47 -2.45
N GLY A 373 -0.33 -6.39 -2.76
CA GLY A 373 0.16 -5.45 -3.77
C GLY A 373 0.87 -6.08 -4.96
N GLY A 374 1.22 -7.37 -4.87
CA GLY A 374 1.87 -8.11 -5.95
C GLY A 374 3.17 -7.46 -6.45
N LYS A 375 3.48 -7.63 -7.72
CA LYS A 375 4.74 -7.15 -8.33
C LYS A 375 4.86 -5.61 -8.40
N MET A 376 3.73 -4.89 -8.31
CA MET A 376 3.74 -3.42 -8.35
C MET A 376 4.08 -2.79 -7.01
N ALA A 377 3.84 -3.49 -5.92
CA ALA A 377 3.97 -2.96 -4.58
C ALA A 377 5.38 -2.53 -4.23
N ARG A 378 5.46 -1.49 -3.42
CA ARG A 378 6.68 -1.03 -2.77
C ARG A 378 6.56 -1.20 -1.27
N ALA A 379 7.70 -1.41 -0.62
CA ALA A 379 7.73 -1.48 0.83
C ALA A 379 8.88 -0.67 1.40
N ALA A 380 8.64 -0.04 2.54
CA ALA A 380 9.66 0.63 3.31
C ALA A 380 9.50 0.31 4.80
N ILE A 381 10.62 0.21 5.51
CA ILE A 381 10.63 0.20 6.96
C ILE A 381 11.24 1.50 7.46
N VAL A 382 10.51 2.19 8.32
CA VAL A 382 10.95 3.43 8.96
C VAL A 382 11.28 3.11 10.42
N THR A 383 12.51 3.38 10.83
CA THR A 383 12.93 3.10 12.21
C THR A 383 13.55 4.32 12.87
N ALA A 384 13.23 4.51 14.16
CA ALA A 384 13.84 5.53 15.00
C ALA A 384 15.21 5.11 15.56
N GLU A 385 15.73 3.96 15.14
CA GLU A 385 17.08 3.49 15.46
C GLU A 385 17.98 3.49 14.21
N ARG A 386 19.29 3.41 14.42
CA ARG A 386 20.23 3.24 13.30
C ARG A 386 20.19 1.82 12.80
N GLY A 387 19.92 1.65 11.53
CA GLY A 387 19.90 0.34 10.92
C GLY A 387 21.26 -0.34 10.91
N GLY A 388 21.37 -1.51 11.57
CA GLY A 388 22.56 -2.35 11.50
C GLY A 388 22.79 -2.96 10.12
N ILE A 389 24.03 -3.40 9.82
CA ILE A 389 24.40 -3.97 8.51
C ILE A 389 23.54 -5.20 8.17
N ALA A 390 23.35 -6.13 9.11
CA ALA A 390 22.57 -7.35 8.90
C ALA A 390 21.11 -7.03 8.53
N MET A 391 20.48 -6.09 9.24
CA MET A 391 19.11 -5.63 8.95
C MET A 391 19.01 -5.00 7.57
N ARG A 392 19.97 -4.15 7.18
CA ARG A 392 19.99 -3.51 5.86
C ARG A 392 20.16 -4.51 4.73
N ASN A 393 21.05 -5.52 4.92
CA ASN A 393 21.26 -6.59 3.95
C ASN A 393 19.95 -7.37 3.77
N ARG A 394 19.30 -7.77 4.86
CA ARG A 394 18.04 -8.49 4.82
C ARG A 394 16.92 -7.68 4.16
N ALA A 395 16.80 -6.41 4.50
CA ALA A 395 15.82 -5.52 3.86
C ALA A 395 16.07 -5.40 2.35
N SER A 396 17.35 -5.29 1.93
CA SER A 396 17.75 -5.25 0.51
C SER A 396 17.38 -6.53 -0.23
N GLU A 397 17.62 -7.72 0.36
CA GLU A 397 17.22 -9.02 -0.20
C GLU A 397 15.69 -9.09 -0.42
N LEU A 398 14.93 -8.55 0.51
CA LEU A 398 13.46 -8.50 0.43
C LEU A 398 12.93 -7.35 -0.43
N GLY A 399 13.79 -6.50 -1.01
CA GLY A 399 13.36 -5.33 -1.78
C GLY A 399 12.65 -4.26 -0.92
N ILE A 400 12.99 -4.17 0.38
CA ILE A 400 12.42 -3.22 1.33
C ILE A 400 13.39 -2.04 1.52
N MET A 401 12.91 -0.83 1.31
CA MET A 401 13.70 0.39 1.58
C MET A 401 13.80 0.64 3.08
N VAL A 402 15.00 0.90 3.57
CA VAL A 402 15.23 1.33 4.96
C VAL A 402 15.33 2.84 5.05
N ILE A 403 14.53 3.44 5.92
CA ILE A 403 14.59 4.86 6.33
C ILE A 403 14.86 4.86 7.83
N ASP A 404 16.04 5.25 8.24
CA ASP A 404 16.45 5.13 9.64
C ASP A 404 16.58 6.48 10.36
N LEU A 405 17.06 6.45 11.61
CA LEU A 405 17.24 7.62 12.44
C LEU A 405 18.06 8.71 11.76
N ASP A 406 19.10 8.37 11.00
CA ASP A 406 19.94 9.37 10.32
C ASP A 406 19.18 10.07 9.19
N ASP A 407 18.25 9.38 8.51
CA ASP A 407 17.34 9.98 7.54
C ASP A 407 16.29 10.87 8.23
N LEU A 408 15.73 10.40 9.36
CA LEU A 408 14.75 11.14 10.13
C LEU A 408 15.32 12.41 10.75
N ALA A 409 16.47 12.32 11.42
CA ALA A 409 17.12 13.46 12.06
C ALA A 409 17.56 14.55 11.07
N ARG A 410 17.88 14.19 9.84
CA ARG A 410 18.25 15.11 8.76
C ARG A 410 17.04 15.55 7.91
N GLY A 411 15.83 15.20 8.28
CA GLY A 411 14.61 15.55 7.54
C GLY A 411 14.52 14.96 6.13
N ARG A 412 15.20 13.84 5.85
CA ARG A 412 15.30 13.25 4.51
C ARG A 412 14.15 12.32 4.15
N ILE A 413 13.17 12.09 5.03
CA ILE A 413 12.08 11.15 4.79
C ILE A 413 11.35 11.41 3.47
N LYS A 414 11.03 12.66 3.14
CA LYS A 414 10.34 13.00 1.88
C LYS A 414 11.18 12.66 0.64
N SER A 415 12.49 12.89 0.68
CA SER A 415 13.39 12.53 -0.42
C SER A 415 13.54 11.01 -0.56
N ARG A 416 13.53 10.26 0.54
CA ARG A 416 13.55 8.80 0.53
C ARG A 416 12.26 8.23 -0.05
N LEU A 417 11.09 8.76 0.32
CA LEU A 417 9.80 8.39 -0.27
C LEU A 417 9.75 8.68 -1.77
N LYS A 418 10.29 9.83 -2.21
CA LYS A 418 10.44 10.14 -3.64
C LYS A 418 11.35 9.13 -4.35
N THR A 419 12.44 8.70 -3.71
CA THR A 419 13.34 7.67 -4.26
C THR A 419 12.64 6.32 -4.37
N LEU A 420 11.84 5.93 -3.38
CA LEU A 420 11.06 4.69 -3.41
C LEU A 420 10.14 4.60 -4.64
N MET A 421 9.69 5.76 -5.14
CA MET A 421 8.76 5.86 -6.28
C MET A 421 9.42 6.24 -7.60
N ARG A 422 10.77 6.33 -7.70
CA ARG A 422 11.45 6.85 -8.90
C ARG A 422 11.26 6.04 -10.17
N ASP A 423 11.16 4.74 -10.04
CA ASP A 423 11.08 3.81 -11.19
C ASP A 423 9.64 3.61 -11.69
N ILE A 424 8.70 4.38 -11.15
CA ILE A 424 7.29 4.38 -11.53
C ILE A 424 6.99 5.73 -12.16
N LYS A 425 6.79 5.71 -13.47
CA LYS A 425 6.39 6.91 -14.25
C LYS A 425 4.89 7.16 -14.11
#